data_d4a57c7841bcd19827dffcf3db6b4aa0
#
_entry.id   d4a57c7841bcd19827dffcf3db6b4aa0
#
_cell.length_a   1.000
_cell.length_b   1.000
_cell.length_c   1.000
_cell.angle_alpha   90.00
_cell.angle_beta   90.00
_cell.angle_gamma   90.00
#
_symmetry.space_group_name_H-M   'P 1'
#
loop_
_entity.id
_entity.type
_entity.pdbx_description
1 polymer ?
#
loop_
_entity_poly.entity_id
_entity_poly.type
_entity_poly.pdbx_seq_one_letter_code
_entity_poly.pdbx_strand_id
1 'polypeptide(L)'
;DRYFENSALPYVSTDNYQGAFQAMDMLLTSGHKNILCIKGSNISITSRERIKGCMDAVKKSGYDVNLNIRGNEFSIQNGYIETKMSLGKPNIPTAIFALSNTILLGAMEALKEHHLNIPDDISIISFDDNLYLDYLNPPVTRVAQPISSIGLAALKMLVQSIEEKDEVMTKLLMTPSIIKRESVKILL
;
A
#
# COMPACT_ATOMS: atom_id res chain seq x y z
N ASP A 1 6.23 11.26 7.74
CA ASP A 1 5.67 10.36 6.73
C ASP A 1 5.37 11.05 5.39
N ARG A 2 5.16 12.36 5.39
CA ARG A 2 5.01 13.15 4.16
C ARG A 2 6.11 14.19 4.09
N TYR A 3 6.72 14.34 2.91
CA TYR A 3 7.78 15.30 2.65
C TYR A 3 7.57 15.98 1.29
N PHE A 4 8.26 17.08 1.06
CA PHE A 4 8.27 17.74 -0.24
C PHE A 4 9.51 17.31 -1.02
N GLU A 5 9.35 16.93 -2.27
CA GLU A 5 10.39 16.37 -3.13
C GLU A 5 11.65 17.26 -3.23
N ASN A 6 11.44 18.58 -3.25
CA ASN A 6 12.50 19.59 -3.37
C ASN A 6 12.79 20.31 -2.04
N SER A 7 12.39 19.73 -0.90
CA SER A 7 12.66 20.34 0.40
C SER A 7 14.12 20.19 0.78
N ALA A 8 14.71 21.29 1.25
CA ALA A 8 15.99 21.29 1.93
C ALA A 8 15.90 20.76 3.38
N LEU A 9 14.68 20.59 3.91
CA LEU A 9 14.49 20.13 5.27
C LEU A 9 14.81 18.63 5.43
N PRO A 10 15.42 18.22 6.55
CA PRO A 10 15.59 16.82 6.88
C PRO A 10 14.24 16.14 7.06
N TYR A 11 14.16 14.86 6.73
CA TYR A 11 12.94 14.08 6.95
C TYR A 11 13.23 12.61 7.24
N VAL A 12 12.29 11.99 7.95
CA VAL A 12 12.20 10.54 8.12
C VAL A 12 10.88 10.07 7.55
N SER A 13 10.91 9.06 6.71
CA SER A 13 9.71 8.47 6.11
C SER A 13 9.87 6.96 5.94
N THR A 14 8.75 6.29 5.70
CA THR A 14 8.77 4.91 5.22
C THR A 14 9.30 4.86 3.79
N ASP A 15 10.06 3.81 3.45
CA ASP A 15 10.33 3.45 2.06
C ASP A 15 9.06 2.90 1.41
N ASN A 16 8.23 3.84 0.92
CA ASN A 16 6.95 3.54 0.31
C ASN A 16 7.09 2.71 -0.98
N TYR A 17 8.16 2.97 -1.74
CA TYR A 17 8.49 2.22 -2.94
C TYR A 17 8.76 0.75 -2.61
N GLN A 18 9.67 0.50 -1.67
CA GLN A 18 10.07 -0.86 -1.30
C GLN A 18 8.90 -1.66 -0.70
N GLY A 19 8.08 -1.02 0.15
CA GLY A 19 6.91 -1.67 0.73
C GLY A 19 5.89 -2.08 -0.32
N ALA A 20 5.59 -1.21 -1.28
CA ALA A 20 4.66 -1.52 -2.36
C ALA A 20 5.24 -2.55 -3.34
N PHE A 21 6.54 -2.48 -3.61
CA PHE A 21 7.23 -3.48 -4.42
C PHE A 21 7.10 -4.88 -3.80
N GLN A 22 7.40 -5.03 -2.52
CA GLN A 22 7.32 -6.32 -1.81
C GLN A 22 5.88 -6.87 -1.77
N ALA A 23 4.89 -6.01 -1.53
CA ALA A 23 3.49 -6.41 -1.51
C ALA A 23 2.99 -6.87 -2.89
N MET A 24 3.36 -6.16 -3.95
CA MET A 24 3.03 -6.55 -5.32
C MET A 24 3.74 -7.84 -5.72
N ASP A 25 5.03 -7.98 -5.42
CA ASP A 25 5.81 -9.19 -5.67
C ASP A 25 5.18 -10.41 -4.96
N MET A 26 4.68 -10.23 -3.74
CA MET A 26 3.94 -11.28 -3.03
C MET A 26 2.67 -11.70 -3.77
N LEU A 27 1.87 -10.77 -4.31
CA LEU A 27 0.69 -11.10 -5.10
C LEU A 27 1.06 -11.86 -6.38
N LEU A 28 2.11 -11.40 -7.07
CA LEU A 28 2.60 -12.02 -8.31
C LEU A 28 3.13 -13.44 -8.07
N THR A 29 3.90 -13.64 -7.01
CA THR A 29 4.42 -14.97 -6.62
C THR A 29 3.33 -15.90 -6.09
N SER A 30 2.20 -15.34 -5.61
CA SER A 30 0.99 -16.09 -5.27
C SER A 30 0.14 -16.46 -6.50
N GLY A 31 0.57 -16.10 -7.73
CA GLY A 31 -0.09 -16.47 -8.98
C GLY A 31 -1.10 -15.44 -9.51
N HIS A 32 -1.29 -14.30 -8.81
CA HIS A 32 -2.22 -13.27 -9.28
C HIS A 32 -1.66 -12.52 -10.48
N LYS A 33 -2.41 -12.51 -11.60
CA LYS A 33 -2.05 -11.82 -12.85
C LYS A 33 -3.07 -10.78 -13.29
N ASN A 34 -4.24 -10.72 -12.64
CA ASN A 34 -5.26 -9.70 -12.87
C ASN A 34 -5.47 -8.96 -11.56
N ILE A 35 -4.81 -7.80 -11.40
CA ILE A 35 -4.69 -7.09 -10.14
C ILE A 35 -5.25 -5.67 -10.25
N LEU A 36 -6.14 -5.31 -9.34
CA LEU A 36 -6.59 -3.94 -9.13
C LEU A 36 -5.72 -3.27 -8.07
N CYS A 37 -5.04 -2.20 -8.42
CA CYS A 37 -4.30 -1.36 -7.48
C CYS A 37 -5.08 -0.05 -7.28
N ILE A 38 -5.57 0.20 -6.06
CA ILE A 38 -6.35 1.41 -5.77
C ILE A 38 -5.45 2.40 -5.02
N LYS A 39 -5.20 3.52 -5.67
CA LYS A 39 -4.25 4.55 -5.21
C LYS A 39 -4.92 5.75 -4.58
N GLY A 40 -4.13 6.51 -3.83
CA GLY A 40 -4.49 7.84 -3.37
C GLY A 40 -4.20 8.94 -4.40
N SER A 41 -4.12 10.18 -3.92
CA SER A 41 -3.88 11.35 -4.76
C SER A 41 -2.56 11.30 -5.53
N ASN A 42 -2.58 11.72 -6.78
CA ASN A 42 -1.39 11.86 -7.63
C ASN A 42 -0.39 12.93 -7.12
N ILE A 43 -0.86 13.91 -6.33
CA ILE A 43 -0.02 14.95 -5.74
C ILE A 43 0.80 14.37 -4.58
N SER A 44 0.33 13.31 -3.93
CA SER A 44 1.01 12.67 -2.82
C SER A 44 2.25 11.90 -3.27
N ILE A 45 3.41 12.24 -2.73
CA ILE A 45 4.66 11.50 -2.93
C ILE A 45 4.49 10.04 -2.54
N THR A 46 3.89 9.76 -1.38
CA THR A 46 3.66 8.40 -0.92
C THR A 46 2.85 7.57 -1.91
N SER A 47 1.82 8.18 -2.55
CA SER A 47 1.02 7.52 -3.59
C SER A 47 1.87 7.21 -4.82
N ARG A 48 2.67 8.18 -5.30
CA ARG A 48 3.56 7.98 -6.47
C ARG A 48 4.61 6.91 -6.24
N GLU A 49 5.26 6.93 -5.07
CA GLU A 49 6.26 5.93 -4.69
C GLU A 49 5.65 4.52 -4.60
N ARG A 50 4.48 4.38 -3.98
CA ARG A 50 3.78 3.09 -3.90
C ARG A 50 3.42 2.57 -5.29
N ILE A 51 2.90 3.43 -6.19
CA ILE A 51 2.57 3.05 -7.58
C ILE A 51 3.82 2.61 -8.33
N LYS A 52 4.92 3.38 -8.21
CA LYS A 52 6.19 3.04 -8.85
C LYS A 52 6.69 1.67 -8.39
N GLY A 53 6.64 1.39 -7.09
CA GLY A 53 6.98 0.07 -6.54
C GLY A 53 6.15 -1.05 -7.15
N CYS A 54 4.82 -0.86 -7.27
CA CYS A 54 3.93 -1.83 -7.91
C CYS A 54 4.30 -2.08 -9.38
N MET A 55 4.51 -1.02 -10.14
CA MET A 55 4.83 -1.12 -11.57
C MET A 55 6.18 -1.80 -11.81
N ASP A 56 7.19 -1.46 -11.00
CA ASP A 56 8.52 -2.04 -11.13
C ASP A 56 8.54 -3.52 -10.70
N ALA A 57 7.73 -3.93 -9.72
CA ALA A 57 7.54 -5.33 -9.35
C ALA A 57 6.94 -6.13 -10.51
N VAL A 58 5.89 -5.61 -11.16
CA VAL A 58 5.29 -6.23 -12.35
C VAL A 58 6.32 -6.34 -13.47
N LYS A 59 7.05 -5.27 -13.77
CA LYS A 59 8.09 -5.29 -14.81
C LYS A 59 9.18 -6.31 -14.52
N LYS A 60 9.63 -6.41 -13.27
CA LYS A 60 10.69 -7.34 -12.84
C LYS A 60 10.24 -8.79 -12.90
N SER A 61 8.96 -9.07 -12.65
CA SER A 61 8.43 -10.44 -12.63
C SER A 61 8.51 -11.15 -13.98
N GLY A 62 8.52 -10.42 -15.08
CA GLY A 62 8.48 -10.96 -16.44
C GLY A 62 7.14 -11.63 -16.80
N TYR A 63 6.14 -11.59 -15.92
CA TYR A 63 4.82 -12.16 -16.19
C TYR A 63 3.98 -11.21 -17.04
N ASP A 64 3.06 -11.79 -17.83
CA ASP A 64 1.98 -11.02 -18.47
C ASP A 64 0.91 -10.72 -17.42
N VAL A 65 0.88 -9.47 -16.94
CA VAL A 65 0.06 -9.02 -15.83
C VAL A 65 -0.86 -7.88 -16.26
N ASN A 66 -2.15 -8.07 -16.06
CA ASN A 66 -3.14 -7.00 -16.17
C ASN A 66 -3.17 -6.21 -14.85
N LEU A 67 -2.30 -5.22 -14.72
CA LEU A 67 -2.29 -4.29 -13.59
C LEU A 67 -3.18 -3.08 -13.88
N ASN A 68 -4.33 -3.00 -13.22
CA ASN A 68 -5.27 -1.90 -13.36
C ASN A 68 -5.11 -0.92 -12.18
N ILE A 69 -4.51 0.24 -12.43
CA ILE A 69 -4.29 1.27 -11.41
C ILE A 69 -5.43 2.28 -11.47
N ARG A 70 -6.16 2.45 -10.37
CA ARG A 70 -7.37 3.28 -10.26
C ARG A 70 -7.34 4.16 -9.02
N GLY A 71 -8.24 5.15 -9.00
CA GLY A 71 -8.44 6.05 -7.86
C GLY A 71 -7.55 7.29 -7.88
N ASN A 72 -7.86 8.21 -6.97
CA ASN A 72 -7.18 9.51 -6.87
C ASN A 72 -7.22 10.12 -5.47
N GLU A 73 -7.74 9.38 -4.46
CA GLU A 73 -7.92 9.88 -3.11
C GLU A 73 -7.71 8.79 -2.05
N PHE A 74 -7.20 9.16 -0.88
CA PHE A 74 -7.09 8.28 0.28
C PHE A 74 -8.38 8.31 1.10
N SER A 75 -9.48 7.78 0.54
CA SER A 75 -10.80 7.75 1.19
C SER A 75 -11.49 6.41 1.05
N ILE A 76 -12.46 6.15 1.94
CA ILE A 76 -13.33 4.97 1.88
C ILE A 76 -14.13 5.00 0.59
N GLN A 77 -14.68 6.17 0.23
CA GLN A 77 -15.48 6.34 -0.96
C GLN A 77 -14.71 5.99 -2.24
N ASN A 78 -13.44 6.40 -2.34
CA ASN A 78 -12.58 6.03 -3.47
C ASN A 78 -12.38 4.51 -3.55
N GLY A 79 -12.08 3.85 -2.42
CA GLY A 79 -11.97 2.39 -2.36
C GLY A 79 -13.22 1.66 -2.82
N TYR A 80 -14.38 2.12 -2.34
CA TYR A 80 -15.68 1.56 -2.70
C TYR A 80 -16.00 1.71 -4.20
N ILE A 81 -15.91 2.95 -4.74
CA ILE A 81 -16.26 3.23 -6.13
C ILE A 81 -15.37 2.45 -7.10
N GLU A 82 -14.05 2.51 -6.90
CA GLU A 82 -13.10 1.89 -7.83
C GLU A 82 -13.20 0.36 -7.81
N THR A 83 -13.49 -0.23 -6.66
CA THR A 83 -13.75 -1.67 -6.55
C THR A 83 -15.06 -2.02 -7.28
N LYS A 84 -16.15 -1.34 -6.97
CA LYS A 84 -17.46 -1.59 -7.60
C LYS A 84 -17.41 -1.47 -9.12
N MET A 85 -16.74 -0.43 -9.64
CA MET A 85 -16.54 -0.25 -11.09
C MET A 85 -15.70 -1.37 -11.72
N SER A 86 -14.76 -1.96 -10.97
CA SER A 86 -13.93 -3.04 -11.46
C SER A 86 -14.65 -4.38 -11.45
N LEU A 87 -15.55 -4.60 -10.48
CA LEU A 87 -16.41 -5.78 -10.40
C LEU A 87 -17.48 -5.83 -11.50
N GLY A 88 -17.92 -4.67 -11.99
CA GLY A 88 -18.88 -4.57 -13.10
C GLY A 88 -18.31 -4.92 -14.48
N LYS A 89 -17.03 -5.32 -14.59
CA LYS A 89 -16.38 -5.67 -15.84
C LYS A 89 -16.38 -7.19 -16.07
N PRO A 90 -16.31 -7.65 -17.34
CA PRO A 90 -16.28 -9.08 -17.66
C PRO A 90 -15.07 -9.82 -17.04
N ASN A 91 -13.95 -9.13 -16.89
CA ASN A 91 -12.72 -9.69 -16.32
C ASN A 91 -12.46 -9.04 -14.94
N ILE A 92 -13.05 -9.62 -13.90
CA ILE A 92 -12.88 -9.15 -12.52
C ILE A 92 -11.44 -9.43 -12.02
N PRO A 93 -10.87 -8.55 -11.17
CA PRO A 93 -9.55 -8.79 -10.60
C PRO A 93 -9.56 -10.00 -9.67
N THR A 94 -8.46 -10.76 -9.66
CA THR A 94 -8.25 -11.85 -8.70
C THR A 94 -7.64 -11.36 -7.39
N ALA A 95 -7.05 -10.18 -7.41
CA ALA A 95 -6.52 -9.53 -6.22
C ALA A 95 -6.70 -8.00 -6.25
N ILE A 96 -6.85 -7.41 -5.07
CA ILE A 96 -6.89 -5.97 -4.86
C ILE A 96 -5.71 -5.58 -3.97
N PHE A 97 -4.93 -4.59 -4.40
CA PHE A 97 -3.97 -3.91 -3.53
C PHE A 97 -4.49 -2.51 -3.19
N ALA A 98 -4.99 -2.35 -1.99
CA ALA A 98 -5.42 -1.06 -1.45
C ALA A 98 -4.21 -0.30 -0.89
N LEU A 99 -3.87 0.87 -1.47
CA LEU A 99 -2.68 1.62 -1.07
C LEU A 99 -2.87 2.45 0.22
N SER A 100 -3.91 2.17 1.01
CA SER A 100 -4.09 2.64 2.39
C SER A 100 -5.22 1.87 3.09
N ASN A 101 -5.27 1.96 4.42
CA ASN A 101 -6.35 1.36 5.21
C ASN A 101 -7.72 1.96 4.93
N THR A 102 -7.82 3.26 4.62
CA THR A 102 -9.09 3.89 4.27
C THR A 102 -9.63 3.36 2.94
N ILE A 103 -8.76 3.20 1.95
CA ILE A 103 -9.11 2.57 0.66
C ILE A 103 -9.53 1.11 0.87
N LEU A 104 -8.82 0.36 1.72
CA LEU A 104 -9.16 -1.02 2.05
C LEU A 104 -10.60 -1.15 2.56
N LEU A 105 -11.00 -0.31 3.51
CA LEU A 105 -12.36 -0.36 4.08
C LEU A 105 -13.44 -0.20 3.01
N GLY A 106 -13.26 0.74 2.09
CA GLY A 106 -14.19 0.92 0.97
C GLY A 106 -14.19 -0.25 -0.01
N ALA A 107 -13.01 -0.83 -0.29
CA ALA A 107 -12.93 -2.02 -1.13
C ALA A 107 -13.66 -3.21 -0.49
N MET A 108 -13.48 -3.44 0.80
CA MET A 108 -14.18 -4.50 1.54
C MET A 108 -15.70 -4.30 1.56
N GLU A 109 -16.17 -3.06 1.70
CA GLU A 109 -17.59 -2.72 1.62
C GLU A 109 -18.18 -3.12 0.25
N ALA A 110 -17.51 -2.77 -0.85
CA ALA A 110 -17.94 -3.13 -2.20
C ALA A 110 -17.93 -4.64 -2.43
N LEU A 111 -16.91 -5.37 -1.94
CA LEU A 111 -16.85 -6.84 -2.02
C LEU A 111 -18.02 -7.48 -1.26
N LYS A 112 -18.31 -6.99 -0.06
CA LYS A 112 -19.44 -7.47 0.75
C LYS A 112 -20.78 -7.28 0.06
N GLU A 113 -21.02 -6.13 -0.57
CA GLU A 113 -22.25 -5.88 -1.35
C GLU A 113 -22.43 -6.84 -2.54
N HIS A 114 -21.31 -7.26 -3.14
CA HIS A 114 -21.30 -8.21 -4.26
C HIS A 114 -21.23 -9.67 -3.80
N HIS A 115 -21.32 -9.93 -2.49
CA HIS A 115 -21.23 -11.28 -1.90
C HIS A 115 -19.96 -12.04 -2.26
N LEU A 116 -18.85 -11.32 -2.43
CA LEU A 116 -17.54 -11.89 -2.72
C LEU A 116 -16.74 -12.10 -1.43
N ASN A 117 -16.19 -13.29 -1.28
CA ASN A 117 -15.44 -13.71 -0.11
C ASN A 117 -13.94 -13.46 -0.28
N ILE A 118 -13.30 -13.02 0.79
CA ILE A 118 -11.85 -12.88 0.89
C ILE A 118 -11.33 -14.08 1.68
N PRO A 119 -10.31 -14.79 1.21
CA PRO A 119 -9.59 -14.65 -0.07
C PRO A 119 -10.16 -15.52 -1.19
N ASP A 120 -11.26 -16.24 -0.99
CA ASP A 120 -11.71 -17.32 -1.88
C ASP A 120 -12.06 -16.83 -3.29
N ASP A 121 -12.76 -15.71 -3.39
CA ASP A 121 -13.12 -15.09 -4.66
C ASP A 121 -12.10 -14.03 -5.08
N ILE A 122 -11.66 -13.18 -4.14
CA ILE A 122 -10.71 -12.10 -4.39
C ILE A 122 -9.74 -11.98 -3.20
N SER A 123 -8.45 -12.03 -3.49
CA SER A 123 -7.40 -11.71 -2.51
C SER A 123 -7.32 -10.20 -2.26
N ILE A 124 -6.96 -9.81 -1.04
CA ILE A 124 -6.77 -8.40 -0.72
C ILE A 124 -5.51 -8.19 0.12
N ILE A 125 -4.76 -7.14 -0.20
CA ILE A 125 -3.62 -6.67 0.58
C ILE A 125 -3.73 -5.17 0.77
N SER A 126 -3.27 -4.66 1.93
CA SER A 126 -3.32 -3.24 2.25
C SER A 126 -1.95 -2.65 2.50
N PHE A 127 -1.82 -1.35 2.32
CA PHE A 127 -0.74 -0.57 2.92
C PHE A 127 -1.24 0.05 4.23
N ASP A 128 -0.33 0.25 5.17
CA ASP A 128 -0.50 0.69 6.56
C ASP A 128 -0.92 -0.43 7.52
N ASP A 129 -0.48 -0.30 8.79
CA ASP A 129 -0.74 -1.26 9.86
C ASP A 129 -1.63 -0.62 10.94
N ASN A 130 -2.83 -1.18 11.10
CA ASN A 130 -3.76 -0.84 12.16
C ASN A 130 -4.21 -2.11 12.88
N LEU A 131 -4.34 -2.05 14.20
CA LEU A 131 -4.71 -3.19 15.03
C LEU A 131 -6.02 -3.86 14.60
N TYR A 132 -6.99 -3.11 14.12
CA TYR A 132 -8.28 -3.68 13.70
C TYR A 132 -8.16 -4.65 12.52
N LEU A 133 -7.08 -4.60 11.73
CA LEU A 133 -6.87 -5.49 10.58
C LEU A 133 -6.69 -6.95 10.98
N ASP A 134 -6.26 -7.22 12.21
CA ASP A 134 -6.17 -8.56 12.78
C ASP A 134 -7.52 -9.08 13.29
N TYR A 135 -8.53 -8.22 13.46
CA TYR A 135 -9.88 -8.56 13.90
C TYR A 135 -10.90 -8.60 12.75
N LEU A 136 -10.47 -8.33 11.53
CA LEU A 136 -11.30 -8.55 10.33
C LEU A 136 -11.42 -10.05 10.02
N ASN A 137 -12.41 -10.44 9.25
CA ASN A 137 -12.60 -11.80 8.81
C ASN A 137 -12.59 -11.88 7.28
N PRO A 138 -11.50 -12.43 6.69
CA PRO A 138 -10.27 -12.87 7.37
C PRO A 138 -9.38 -11.69 7.81
N PRO A 139 -8.40 -11.92 8.71
CA PRO A 139 -7.35 -10.96 9.00
C PRO A 139 -6.57 -10.57 7.74
N VAL A 140 -6.21 -9.27 7.62
CA VAL A 140 -5.69 -8.72 6.37
C VAL A 140 -4.17 -8.68 6.34
N THR A 141 -3.59 -9.27 5.30
CA THR A 141 -2.18 -9.13 4.92
C THR A 141 -1.88 -7.68 4.56
N ARG A 142 -0.77 -7.14 5.07
CA ARG A 142 -0.49 -5.70 4.94
C ARG A 142 0.97 -5.33 4.97
N VAL A 143 1.27 -4.15 4.46
CA VAL A 143 2.58 -3.49 4.60
C VAL A 143 2.57 -2.68 5.88
N ALA A 144 3.37 -3.07 6.86
CA ALA A 144 3.50 -2.37 8.14
C ALA A 144 4.63 -1.35 8.10
N GLN A 145 4.31 -0.11 8.41
CA GLN A 145 5.28 0.97 8.55
C GLN A 145 5.94 0.92 9.94
N PRO A 146 7.26 1.17 10.07
CA PRO A 146 7.96 1.18 11.35
C PRO A 146 7.72 2.51 12.11
N ILE A 147 6.45 2.80 12.46
CA ILE A 147 5.98 4.10 12.98
C ILE A 147 6.76 4.54 14.22
N SER A 148 7.00 3.62 15.17
CA SER A 148 7.74 3.94 16.40
C SER A 148 9.19 4.32 16.11
N SER A 149 9.84 3.62 15.17
CA SER A 149 11.21 3.92 14.75
C SER A 149 11.30 5.24 13.99
N ILE A 150 10.30 5.54 13.14
CA ILE A 150 10.19 6.83 12.44
C ILE A 150 10.06 7.96 13.45
N GLY A 151 9.17 7.82 14.44
CA GLY A 151 8.97 8.83 15.49
C GLY A 151 10.25 9.08 16.31
N LEU A 152 10.94 8.01 16.72
CA LEU A 152 12.19 8.12 17.48
C LEU A 152 13.31 8.78 16.65
N ALA A 153 13.46 8.40 15.40
CA ALA A 153 14.47 9.00 14.51
C ALA A 153 14.17 10.46 14.22
N ALA A 154 12.90 10.81 13.98
CA ALA A 154 12.49 12.20 13.76
C ALA A 154 12.77 13.07 14.98
N LEU A 155 12.48 12.58 16.21
CA LEU A 155 12.80 13.28 17.44
C LEU A 155 14.32 13.49 17.60
N LYS A 156 15.13 12.45 17.39
CA LYS A 156 16.60 12.57 17.47
C LYS A 156 17.13 13.60 16.47
N MET A 157 16.67 13.57 15.21
CA MET A 157 17.06 14.53 14.19
C MET A 157 16.69 15.96 14.57
N LEU A 158 15.50 16.15 15.16
CA LEU A 158 15.05 17.46 15.62
C LEU A 158 15.94 18.00 16.76
N VAL A 159 16.27 17.18 17.75
CA VAL A 159 17.17 17.55 18.86
C VAL A 159 18.53 17.92 18.33
N GLN A 160 19.12 17.10 17.45
CA GLN A 160 20.42 17.42 16.82
C GLN A 160 20.39 18.74 16.05
N SER A 161 19.33 19.01 15.28
CA SER A 161 19.19 20.28 14.54
C SER A 161 19.07 21.51 15.44
N ILE A 162 18.64 21.34 16.70
CA ILE A 162 18.57 22.42 17.69
C ILE A 162 19.93 22.64 18.37
N GLU A 163 20.63 21.56 18.70
CA GLU A 163 21.90 21.58 19.44
C GLU A 163 23.09 21.92 18.53
N GLU A 164 23.13 21.30 17.35
CA GLU A 164 24.16 21.49 16.35
C GLU A 164 23.67 22.53 15.33
N LYS A 165 24.26 23.73 15.35
CA LYS A 165 23.89 24.82 14.42
C LYS A 165 24.19 24.54 12.96
N ASP A 166 24.77 23.39 12.64
CA ASP A 166 25.08 22.94 11.29
C ASP A 166 23.87 22.22 10.67
N GLU A 167 23.55 22.56 9.41
CA GLU A 167 22.45 21.96 8.65
C GLU A 167 22.69 20.47 8.40
N VAL A 168 22.14 19.62 9.29
CA VAL A 168 22.13 18.17 9.08
C VAL A 168 21.07 17.83 8.03
N MET A 169 21.46 17.81 6.76
CA MET A 169 20.60 17.44 5.62
C MET A 169 20.38 15.92 5.56
N THR A 170 19.79 15.34 6.60
CA THR A 170 19.57 13.89 6.64
C THR A 170 18.18 13.53 6.13
N LYS A 171 18.15 12.69 5.08
CA LYS A 171 16.93 12.10 4.52
C LYS A 171 16.96 10.61 4.82
N LEU A 172 16.08 10.16 5.71
CA LEU A 172 16.06 8.77 6.17
C LEU A 172 14.79 8.06 5.70
N LEU A 173 14.97 7.01 4.91
CA LEU A 173 13.90 6.09 4.54
C LEU A 173 14.03 4.81 5.36
N MET A 174 12.94 4.42 6.03
CA MET A 174 12.88 3.22 6.84
C MET A 174 12.13 2.12 6.12
N THR A 175 12.73 0.94 6.08
CA THR A 175 12.14 -0.23 5.41
C THR A 175 10.90 -0.72 6.16
N PRO A 176 9.75 -0.81 5.49
CA PRO A 176 8.55 -1.44 6.04
C PRO A 176 8.66 -2.96 6.01
N SER A 177 7.75 -3.64 6.69
CA SER A 177 7.65 -5.10 6.69
C SER A 177 6.31 -5.58 6.17
N ILE A 178 6.26 -6.82 5.64
CA ILE A 178 4.99 -7.47 5.29
C ILE A 178 4.51 -8.31 6.46
N ILE A 179 3.31 -7.99 6.96
CA ILE A 179 2.60 -8.83 7.92
C ILE A 179 1.66 -9.72 7.13
N LYS A 180 2.03 -10.98 6.99
CA LYS A 180 1.20 -11.98 6.30
C LYS A 180 0.05 -12.44 7.17
N ARG A 181 -1.15 -12.52 6.56
CA ARG A 181 -2.39 -13.03 7.14
C ARG A 181 -3.14 -13.83 6.07
N GLU A 182 -4.40 -14.15 6.33
CA GLU A 182 -5.19 -15.09 5.53
C GLU A 182 -5.90 -14.45 4.32
N SER A 183 -5.76 -13.16 4.11
CA SER A 183 -6.48 -12.43 3.04
C SER A 183 -5.92 -12.60 1.63
N VAL A 184 -4.85 -13.39 1.46
CA VAL A 184 -4.23 -13.66 0.15
C VAL A 184 -4.20 -15.17 -0.10
N LYS A 185 -4.83 -15.61 -1.18
CA LYS A 185 -4.86 -16.99 -1.67
C LYS A 185 -3.70 -17.24 -2.63
N ILE A 186 -3.17 -18.44 -2.63
CA ILE A 186 -2.22 -18.90 -3.64
C ILE A 186 -3.03 -19.51 -4.79
N LEU A 187 -2.85 -18.97 -6.00
CA LEU A 187 -3.41 -19.49 -7.24
C LEU A 187 -2.33 -20.36 -7.91
N LEU A 188 -2.54 -21.66 -7.90
CA LEU A 188 -1.64 -22.64 -8.57
C LEU A 188 -2.06 -22.86 -10.02
#